data_781381c8b41217da1b06f47a89650433
#
_entry.id   781381c8b41217da1b06f47a89650433
#
_cell.length_a   1.000
_cell.length_b   1.000
_cell.length_c   1.000
_cell.angle_alpha   90.00
_cell.angle_beta   90.00
_cell.angle_gamma   90.00
#
_symmetry.space_group_name_H-M   'P 1'
#
loop_
_entity.id
_entity.type
_entity.pdbx_description
1 polymer ?
#
loop_
_entity_poly.entity_id
_entity_poly.type
_entity_poly.pdbx_seq_one_letter_code
_entity_poly.pdbx_strand_id
1 'polypeptide(L)'
;MLDWLSHKYNVLFLVSAGNHYNNIPISKTASEFRALTDDLRALEFFESLERSAWQRKLLSPAESINSVTVGAIHSDACTLTATNPSLYNLYNEEMPAFYSAQGNGYARAVKPDIVLSGGRILHREPIIGAELCPTNYAAEPGHLVAYPDLSSFTNRRYTRGTSNSTALASRGSGEICDILEELFYENNQQHNFENYASLLIKALLTHGASWGDLYNNISRYMAGADTTTIKNSVVKYIGYGKPDIDRVKYCLENRVTILGYGDLENNEAHLYKLPLPNSFGGRTIWRRLVVTLAWFIEPCPANIKYRDSALWFTLEGENKDFVARRQTSVDWMQVKRGTLQHEIFEGDDLAVLTENGTLEIKVNCKEHAKKMDKPVRYALAISLEVADTTDISLYQDVKNAIELQIIQDTKVQTRI
;
A
#
# COMPACT_ATOMS: atom_id res chain seq x y z
N MET A 1 8.10 -11.06 -17.59
CA MET A 1 9.12 -10.12 -18.13
C MET A 1 9.41 -8.99 -17.16
N LEU A 2 8.43 -8.25 -16.63
CA LEU A 2 8.68 -7.16 -15.68
C LEU A 2 9.46 -7.60 -14.45
N ASP A 3 9.12 -8.74 -13.84
CA ASP A 3 9.85 -9.25 -12.65
C ASP A 3 11.35 -9.46 -12.93
N TRP A 4 11.67 -9.97 -14.12
CA TRP A 4 13.06 -10.14 -14.53
C TRP A 4 13.76 -8.79 -14.77
N LEU A 5 13.10 -7.83 -15.40
CA LEU A 5 13.65 -6.49 -15.63
C LEU A 5 13.91 -5.77 -14.30
N SER A 6 12.95 -5.82 -13.36
CA SER A 6 13.13 -5.23 -12.03
C SER A 6 14.33 -5.82 -11.31
N HIS A 7 14.46 -7.15 -11.30
CA HIS A 7 15.58 -7.82 -10.65
C HIS A 7 16.92 -7.51 -11.32
N LYS A 8 16.98 -7.64 -12.66
CA LYS A 8 18.24 -7.51 -13.40
C LYS A 8 18.78 -6.09 -13.43
N TYR A 9 17.90 -5.10 -13.60
CA TYR A 9 18.27 -3.69 -13.78
C TYR A 9 17.99 -2.82 -12.56
N ASN A 10 17.49 -3.40 -11.48
CA ASN A 10 17.12 -2.69 -10.27
C ASN A 10 16.13 -1.54 -10.53
N VAL A 11 15.10 -1.79 -11.32
CA VAL A 11 14.09 -0.80 -11.74
C VAL A 11 12.74 -1.13 -11.12
N LEU A 12 12.11 -0.12 -10.52
CA LEU A 12 10.74 -0.22 -10.04
C LEU A 12 9.75 0.13 -11.16
N PHE A 13 8.82 -0.78 -11.43
CA PHE A 13 7.67 -0.53 -12.30
C PHE A 13 6.42 -0.27 -11.46
N LEU A 14 5.74 0.82 -11.77
CA LEU A 14 4.39 1.09 -11.29
C LEU A 14 3.41 0.67 -12.38
N VAL A 15 2.50 -0.22 -12.05
CA VAL A 15 1.61 -0.87 -13.03
C VAL A 15 0.17 -0.66 -12.62
N SER A 16 -0.67 -0.17 -13.54
CA SER A 16 -2.11 -0.08 -13.31
C SER A 16 -2.74 -1.47 -13.24
N ALA A 17 -3.66 -1.66 -12.29
CA ALA A 17 -4.35 -2.94 -12.10
C ALA A 17 -5.15 -3.38 -13.34
N GLY A 18 -5.62 -2.41 -14.12
CA GLY A 18 -6.48 -2.62 -15.28
C GLY A 18 -7.91 -2.13 -15.04
N ASN A 19 -8.68 -1.97 -16.10
CA ASN A 19 -10.02 -1.41 -16.04
C ASN A 19 -11.06 -2.33 -16.71
N HIS A 20 -12.18 -2.54 -16.01
CA HIS A 20 -13.34 -3.28 -16.50
C HIS A 20 -14.57 -2.36 -16.52
N TYR A 21 -14.95 -1.88 -17.69
CA TYR A 21 -16.09 -0.97 -17.86
C TYR A 21 -17.38 -1.67 -18.31
N ASN A 22 -17.45 -2.99 -18.13
CA ASN A 22 -18.64 -3.75 -18.48
C ASN A 22 -19.85 -3.32 -17.64
N ASN A 23 -21.03 -3.42 -18.22
CA ASN A 23 -22.29 -3.24 -17.50
C ASN A 23 -22.34 -4.16 -16.27
N ILE A 24 -23.05 -3.70 -15.24
CA ILE A 24 -23.20 -4.41 -13.99
C ILE A 24 -24.60 -5.03 -13.96
N PRO A 25 -24.70 -6.36 -14.02
CA PRO A 25 -26.01 -7.02 -13.87
C PRO A 25 -26.52 -6.83 -12.44
N ILE A 26 -27.75 -6.34 -12.29
CA ILE A 26 -28.42 -6.17 -11.00
C ILE A 26 -29.60 -7.12 -10.90
N SER A 27 -30.06 -7.40 -9.67
CA SER A 27 -31.22 -8.29 -9.44
C SER A 27 -32.57 -7.60 -9.59
N LYS A 28 -32.57 -6.27 -9.74
CA LYS A 28 -33.75 -5.41 -9.76
C LYS A 28 -34.07 -4.92 -11.17
N THR A 29 -35.37 -4.76 -11.45
CA THR A 29 -35.80 -4.01 -12.62
C THR A 29 -35.51 -2.52 -12.47
N ALA A 30 -35.55 -1.75 -13.55
CA ALA A 30 -35.34 -0.29 -13.52
C ALA A 30 -36.26 0.43 -12.54
N SER A 31 -37.54 0.04 -12.52
CA SER A 31 -38.54 0.64 -11.61
C SER A 31 -38.28 0.31 -10.16
N GLU A 32 -37.91 -0.92 -9.86
CA GLU A 32 -37.52 -1.33 -8.49
C GLU A 32 -36.26 -0.64 -8.04
N PHE A 33 -35.21 -0.57 -8.89
CA PHE A 33 -33.97 0.11 -8.57
C PHE A 33 -34.18 1.61 -8.31
N ARG A 34 -35.03 2.27 -9.09
CA ARG A 34 -35.38 3.68 -8.89
C ARG A 34 -36.10 3.93 -7.57
N ALA A 35 -36.90 2.97 -7.10
CA ALA A 35 -37.63 3.06 -5.84
C ALA A 35 -36.74 2.83 -4.59
N LEU A 36 -35.52 2.30 -4.76
CA LEU A 36 -34.60 2.10 -3.65
C LEU A 36 -34.08 3.43 -3.10
N THR A 37 -33.73 3.43 -1.83
CA THR A 37 -32.91 4.49 -1.22
C THR A 37 -31.47 4.43 -1.74
N ASP A 38 -30.69 5.49 -1.57
CA ASP A 38 -29.30 5.53 -2.02
C ASP A 38 -28.46 4.41 -1.38
N ASP A 39 -28.63 4.13 -0.10
CA ASP A 39 -27.92 3.04 0.60
C ASP A 39 -28.29 1.66 0.03
N LEU A 40 -29.54 1.43 -0.30
CA LEU A 40 -29.98 0.16 -0.89
C LEU A 40 -29.52 0.01 -2.34
N ARG A 41 -29.42 1.11 -3.10
CA ARG A 41 -28.81 1.09 -4.45
C ARG A 41 -27.33 0.76 -4.37
N ALA A 42 -26.61 1.37 -3.43
CA ALA A 42 -25.19 1.11 -3.19
C ALA A 42 -24.95 -0.35 -2.78
N LEU A 43 -25.80 -0.92 -1.90
CA LEU A 43 -25.75 -2.32 -1.49
C LEU A 43 -25.96 -3.27 -2.68
N GLU A 44 -27.04 -3.09 -3.45
CA GLU A 44 -27.35 -3.91 -4.65
C GLU A 44 -26.18 -3.87 -5.64
N PHE A 45 -25.60 -2.68 -5.84
CA PHE A 45 -24.45 -2.49 -6.71
C PHE A 45 -23.21 -3.24 -6.19
N PHE A 46 -22.89 -3.11 -4.91
CA PHE A 46 -21.75 -3.80 -4.30
C PHE A 46 -21.89 -5.33 -4.38
N GLU A 47 -23.08 -5.86 -4.02
CA GLU A 47 -23.36 -7.30 -4.14
C GLU A 47 -23.22 -7.79 -5.58
N SER A 48 -23.60 -6.98 -6.55
CA SER A 48 -23.45 -7.32 -7.97
C SER A 48 -22.01 -7.33 -8.42
N LEU A 49 -21.17 -6.44 -7.89
CA LEU A 49 -19.73 -6.46 -8.10
C LEU A 49 -19.09 -7.72 -7.50
N GLU A 50 -19.49 -8.10 -6.29
CA GLU A 50 -19.01 -9.34 -5.66
C GLU A 50 -19.42 -10.59 -6.45
N ARG A 51 -20.67 -10.68 -6.92
CA ARG A 51 -21.14 -11.77 -7.79
C ARG A 51 -20.35 -11.87 -9.11
N SER A 52 -19.90 -10.74 -9.65
CA SER A 52 -19.16 -10.65 -10.91
C SER A 52 -17.63 -10.56 -10.73
N ALA A 53 -17.12 -10.69 -9.51
CA ALA A 53 -15.70 -10.50 -9.18
C ALA A 53 -14.75 -11.39 -10.01
N TRP A 54 -15.19 -12.58 -10.41
CA TRP A 54 -14.40 -13.50 -11.25
C TRP A 54 -14.10 -12.97 -12.67
N GLN A 55 -14.91 -12.04 -13.18
CA GLN A 55 -14.72 -11.35 -14.46
C GLN A 55 -13.85 -10.10 -14.36
N ARG A 56 -13.52 -9.65 -13.15
CA ARG A 56 -12.86 -8.37 -12.87
C ARG A 56 -11.43 -8.52 -12.37
N LYS A 57 -10.76 -9.59 -12.80
CA LYS A 57 -9.40 -9.90 -12.38
C LYS A 57 -8.38 -8.93 -12.97
N LEU A 58 -7.22 -8.86 -12.31
CA LEU A 58 -6.05 -8.10 -12.78
C LEU A 58 -5.78 -8.36 -14.26
N LEU A 59 -5.45 -7.30 -14.98
CA LEU A 59 -5.04 -7.38 -16.37
C LEU A 59 -3.52 -7.39 -16.45
N SER A 60 -2.98 -8.30 -17.27
CA SER A 60 -1.53 -8.37 -17.48
C SER A 60 -0.97 -7.03 -17.95
N PRO A 61 0.16 -6.56 -17.39
CA PRO A 61 1.11 -7.26 -16.51
C PRO A 61 0.95 -6.98 -15.00
N ALA A 62 -0.24 -6.61 -14.52
CA ALA A 62 -0.49 -6.20 -13.13
C ALA A 62 -0.26 -7.32 -12.08
N GLU A 63 -0.15 -8.58 -12.53
CA GLU A 63 0.19 -9.73 -11.68
C GLU A 63 1.68 -9.81 -11.32
N SER A 64 2.54 -8.95 -11.90
CA SER A 64 3.98 -8.92 -11.62
C SER A 64 4.27 -8.77 -10.13
N ILE A 65 5.12 -9.62 -9.56
CA ILE A 65 5.41 -9.64 -8.12
C ILE A 65 6.37 -8.52 -7.73
N ASN A 66 7.36 -8.21 -8.58
CA ASN A 66 8.36 -7.18 -8.29
C ASN A 66 7.83 -5.76 -8.49
N SER A 67 6.83 -5.56 -9.35
CA SER A 67 6.21 -4.24 -9.55
C SER A 67 5.32 -3.82 -8.37
N VAL A 68 5.00 -2.54 -8.28
CA VAL A 68 3.88 -2.04 -7.47
C VAL A 68 2.66 -1.90 -8.38
N THR A 69 1.62 -2.66 -8.08
CA THR A 69 0.36 -2.61 -8.81
C THR A 69 -0.60 -1.65 -8.13
N VAL A 70 -1.12 -0.71 -8.90
CA VAL A 70 -1.97 0.37 -8.40
C VAL A 70 -3.41 0.19 -8.86
N GLY A 71 -4.32 -0.01 -7.91
CA GLY A 71 -5.76 -0.01 -8.12
C GLY A 71 -6.36 1.40 -7.97
N ALA A 72 -7.66 1.51 -8.18
CA ALA A 72 -8.37 2.79 -8.15
C ALA A 72 -9.42 2.86 -7.05
N ILE A 73 -9.54 4.04 -6.43
CA ILE A 73 -10.62 4.44 -5.54
C ILE A 73 -11.62 5.30 -6.33
N HIS A 74 -12.91 5.15 -6.02
CA HIS A 74 -14.02 5.96 -6.53
C HIS A 74 -13.99 7.36 -5.85
N SER A 75 -13.01 8.17 -6.23
CA SER A 75 -12.75 9.47 -5.64
C SER A 75 -12.08 10.39 -6.65
N ASP A 76 -12.41 11.67 -6.61
CA ASP A 76 -11.76 12.78 -7.34
C ASP A 76 -12.09 14.12 -6.67
N ALA A 77 -11.44 15.19 -7.12
CA ALA A 77 -11.69 16.54 -6.64
C ALA A 77 -12.81 17.29 -7.41
N CYS A 78 -13.53 16.60 -8.30
CA CYS A 78 -14.59 17.24 -9.09
C CYS A 78 -15.82 17.51 -8.25
N THR A 79 -16.36 18.72 -8.34
CA THR A 79 -17.68 19.05 -7.81
C THR A 79 -18.72 18.70 -8.87
N LEU A 80 -19.63 17.78 -8.56
CA LEU A 80 -20.75 17.45 -9.45
C LEU A 80 -21.67 18.67 -9.55
N THR A 81 -21.73 19.24 -10.75
CA THR A 81 -22.58 20.42 -11.02
C THR A 81 -23.89 20.05 -11.69
N ALA A 82 -23.94 18.91 -12.38
CA ALA A 82 -25.12 18.49 -13.16
C ALA A 82 -25.89 17.38 -12.44
N THR A 83 -27.13 17.62 -12.11
CA THR A 83 -28.08 16.63 -11.61
C THR A 83 -28.94 16.12 -12.77
N ASN A 84 -28.50 15.07 -13.43
CA ASN A 84 -29.38 14.30 -14.31
C ASN A 84 -30.02 13.19 -13.44
N PRO A 85 -31.35 13.18 -13.26
CA PRO A 85 -32.03 12.22 -12.39
C PRO A 85 -31.92 10.75 -12.86
N SER A 86 -31.44 10.54 -14.08
CA SER A 86 -31.19 9.19 -14.63
C SER A 86 -29.75 8.72 -14.41
N LEU A 87 -28.92 9.50 -13.74
CA LEU A 87 -27.52 9.19 -13.46
C LEU A 87 -27.29 9.09 -11.95
N TYR A 88 -26.73 7.99 -11.53
CA TYR A 88 -26.48 7.68 -10.11
C TYR A 88 -24.99 7.75 -9.79
N ASN A 89 -24.63 8.52 -8.77
CA ASN A 89 -23.41 8.33 -8.01
C ASN A 89 -23.71 7.27 -6.94
N LEU A 90 -23.23 6.05 -7.13
CA LEU A 90 -23.63 4.92 -6.30
C LEU A 90 -22.94 4.85 -4.95
N TYR A 91 -21.84 5.59 -4.78
CA TYR A 91 -21.15 5.72 -3.49
C TYR A 91 -20.92 7.18 -3.16
N ASN A 92 -21.31 7.59 -1.97
CA ASN A 92 -21.05 8.94 -1.45
C ASN A 92 -19.74 9.01 -0.65
N GLU A 93 -19.25 7.87 -0.19
CA GLU A 93 -17.98 7.68 0.49
C GLU A 93 -16.89 7.11 -0.43
N GLU A 94 -15.63 7.16 0.00
CA GLU A 94 -14.55 6.51 -0.71
C GLU A 94 -14.76 4.99 -0.72
N MET A 95 -14.83 4.43 -1.90
CA MET A 95 -14.97 2.99 -2.16
C MET A 95 -14.00 2.57 -3.26
N PRO A 96 -13.65 1.27 -3.39
CA PRO A 96 -12.95 0.81 -4.58
C PRO A 96 -13.73 1.19 -5.83
N ALA A 97 -13.03 1.73 -6.83
CA ALA A 97 -13.69 2.05 -8.10
C ALA A 97 -14.18 0.77 -8.79
N PHE A 98 -15.43 0.75 -9.22
CA PHE A 98 -16.03 -0.44 -9.81
C PHE A 98 -15.26 -0.97 -11.03
N TYR A 99 -14.65 -0.06 -11.79
CA TYR A 99 -13.87 -0.42 -12.98
C TYR A 99 -12.49 -0.97 -12.62
N SER A 100 -11.99 -0.76 -11.40
CA SER A 100 -10.67 -1.25 -11.00
C SER A 100 -10.62 -2.77 -11.02
N ALA A 101 -9.67 -3.31 -11.76
CA ALA A 101 -9.39 -4.73 -11.71
C ALA A 101 -8.93 -5.12 -10.29
N GLN A 102 -9.30 -6.30 -9.87
CA GLN A 102 -9.13 -6.78 -8.51
C GLN A 102 -8.65 -8.24 -8.47
N GLY A 103 -8.30 -8.66 -7.31
CA GLY A 103 -7.98 -10.07 -7.07
C GLY A 103 -6.57 -10.25 -6.58
N ASN A 104 -6.22 -11.51 -6.35
CA ASN A 104 -4.85 -11.81 -5.94
C ASN A 104 -3.93 -11.88 -7.15
N GLY A 105 -2.69 -11.47 -6.96
CA GLY A 105 -1.61 -11.69 -7.93
C GLY A 105 -1.19 -13.14 -8.05
N TYR A 106 -0.03 -13.39 -8.68
CA TYR A 106 0.53 -14.72 -8.84
C TYR A 106 0.65 -15.46 -7.49
N ALA A 107 0.29 -16.74 -7.47
CA ALA A 107 0.28 -17.60 -6.29
C ALA A 107 -0.47 -17.01 -5.08
N ARG A 108 -1.46 -16.15 -5.31
CA ARG A 108 -2.24 -15.41 -4.30
C ARG A 108 -1.41 -14.37 -3.54
N ALA A 109 -0.37 -13.79 -4.13
CA ALA A 109 0.28 -12.61 -3.59
C ALA A 109 -0.72 -11.44 -3.51
N VAL A 110 -0.48 -10.51 -2.61
CA VAL A 110 -1.29 -9.29 -2.48
C VAL A 110 -1.18 -8.47 -3.76
N LYS A 111 -2.32 -8.23 -4.41
CA LYS A 111 -2.50 -7.35 -5.57
C LYS A 111 -3.97 -6.90 -5.66
N PRO A 112 -4.22 -5.61 -6.02
CA PRO A 112 -3.22 -4.54 -6.17
C PRO A 112 -2.39 -4.38 -4.90
N ASP A 113 -1.21 -3.75 -4.96
CA ASP A 113 -0.44 -3.45 -3.75
C ASP A 113 -1.05 -2.26 -3.00
N ILE A 114 -1.39 -1.21 -3.73
CA ILE A 114 -1.95 0.05 -3.20
C ILE A 114 -3.09 0.55 -4.08
N VAL A 115 -3.87 1.48 -3.56
CA VAL A 115 -4.94 2.17 -4.31
C VAL A 115 -4.83 3.68 -4.13
N LEU A 116 -5.15 4.42 -5.20
CA LEU A 116 -5.22 5.89 -5.19
C LEU A 116 -6.47 6.36 -5.94
N SER A 117 -6.77 7.65 -5.87
CA SER A 117 -7.89 8.24 -6.57
C SER A 117 -7.82 7.96 -8.07
N GLY A 118 -8.85 7.30 -8.61
CA GLY A 118 -8.92 6.95 -10.03
C GLY A 118 -9.98 7.76 -10.80
N GLY A 119 -10.80 8.52 -10.08
CA GLY A 119 -11.94 9.26 -10.59
C GLY A 119 -13.27 8.51 -10.40
N ARG A 120 -14.31 9.26 -10.08
CA ARG A 120 -15.68 8.76 -9.94
C ARG A 120 -16.30 8.53 -11.31
N ILE A 121 -17.26 7.63 -11.36
CA ILE A 121 -18.08 7.37 -12.56
C ILE A 121 -19.54 7.27 -12.15
N LEU A 122 -20.41 7.86 -12.95
CA LEU A 122 -21.85 7.73 -12.77
C LEU A 122 -22.38 6.52 -13.55
N HIS A 123 -23.48 5.99 -13.10
CA HIS A 123 -24.16 4.89 -13.76
C HIS A 123 -25.55 5.31 -14.20
N ARG A 124 -25.93 4.86 -15.38
CA ARG A 124 -27.28 5.01 -15.90
C ARG A 124 -28.09 3.80 -15.51
N GLU A 125 -29.34 4.02 -15.14
CA GLU A 125 -30.28 2.94 -14.93
C GLU A 125 -30.51 2.09 -16.19
N PRO A 126 -30.97 0.85 -16.05
CA PRO A 126 -31.32 0.01 -17.19
C PRO A 126 -32.37 0.67 -18.05
N ILE A 127 -32.17 0.67 -19.36
CA ILE A 127 -33.21 1.06 -20.33
C ILE A 127 -34.00 -0.19 -20.71
N ILE A 128 -33.31 -1.29 -20.93
CA ILE A 128 -33.88 -2.62 -21.21
C ILE A 128 -33.04 -3.63 -20.43
N GLY A 129 -33.73 -4.54 -19.71
CA GLY A 129 -33.03 -5.54 -18.89
C GLY A 129 -32.75 -5.08 -17.47
N ALA A 130 -31.80 -5.72 -16.80
CA ALA A 130 -31.44 -5.50 -15.42
C ALA A 130 -29.92 -5.24 -15.30
N GLU A 131 -29.42 -4.22 -16.00
CA GLU A 131 -27.97 -3.86 -16.00
C GLU A 131 -27.78 -2.37 -15.81
N LEU A 132 -26.91 -1.99 -14.89
CA LEU A 132 -26.42 -0.64 -14.75
C LEU A 132 -25.30 -0.38 -15.76
N CYS A 133 -25.44 0.69 -16.53
CA CYS A 133 -24.47 1.07 -17.55
C CYS A 133 -23.58 2.19 -17.03
N PRO A 134 -22.24 2.01 -16.97
CA PRO A 134 -21.36 3.10 -16.61
C PRO A 134 -21.40 4.20 -17.67
N THR A 135 -21.37 5.46 -17.23
CA THR A 135 -21.27 6.60 -18.16
C THR A 135 -19.84 6.69 -18.67
N ASN A 136 -19.70 6.56 -19.95
CA ASN A 136 -18.40 6.40 -20.57
C ASN A 136 -18.03 7.67 -21.34
N TYR A 137 -17.71 8.79 -20.66
CA TYR A 137 -17.39 9.98 -21.44
C TYR A 137 -16.64 11.09 -20.71
N ALA A 138 -16.15 12.05 -21.52
CA ALA A 138 -15.46 13.28 -21.20
C ALA A 138 -16.18 14.25 -20.25
N ALA A 139 -17.42 13.93 -19.85
CA ALA A 139 -18.20 14.69 -18.89
C ALA A 139 -17.85 14.34 -17.43
N GLU A 140 -18.17 15.26 -16.52
CA GLU A 140 -18.06 15.05 -15.06
C GLU A 140 -18.76 13.74 -14.60
N PRO A 141 -18.26 13.13 -13.51
CA PRO A 141 -17.09 13.44 -12.70
C PRO A 141 -15.80 12.77 -13.21
N GLY A 142 -14.67 13.02 -12.54
CA GLY A 142 -13.39 12.41 -12.85
C GLY A 142 -12.22 13.38 -12.61
N HIS A 143 -11.03 12.95 -12.98
CA HIS A 143 -9.86 13.83 -13.02
C HIS A 143 -9.88 14.71 -14.24
N LEU A 144 -9.81 16.02 -14.06
CA LEU A 144 -9.69 16.97 -15.17
C LEU A 144 -8.26 16.98 -15.70
N VAL A 145 -8.11 16.60 -16.96
CA VAL A 145 -6.78 16.50 -17.61
C VAL A 145 -6.72 17.37 -18.86
N ALA A 146 -5.52 17.81 -19.22
CA ALA A 146 -5.26 18.44 -20.51
C ALA A 146 -5.53 17.42 -21.63
N TYR A 147 -6.26 17.85 -22.64
CA TYR A 147 -6.61 17.03 -23.80
C TYR A 147 -6.48 17.85 -25.08
N PRO A 148 -5.25 18.30 -25.42
CA PRO A 148 -5.05 19.08 -26.64
C PRO A 148 -5.40 18.25 -27.88
N ASP A 149 -6.02 18.90 -28.86
CA ASP A 149 -6.29 18.34 -30.18
C ASP A 149 -5.93 19.32 -31.28
N LEU A 150 -6.15 18.94 -32.54
CA LEU A 150 -5.84 19.78 -33.69
C LEU A 150 -6.67 21.07 -33.77
N SER A 151 -7.80 21.13 -33.04
CA SER A 151 -8.69 22.28 -33.00
C SER A 151 -8.35 23.26 -31.88
N SER A 152 -7.77 22.78 -30.77
CA SER A 152 -7.43 23.61 -29.61
C SER A 152 -6.42 22.94 -28.69
N PHE A 153 -5.38 23.71 -28.34
CA PHE A 153 -4.37 23.29 -27.34
C PHE A 153 -4.83 23.48 -25.89
N THR A 154 -5.98 24.13 -25.66
CA THR A 154 -6.52 24.39 -24.32
C THR A 154 -7.65 23.45 -23.93
N ASN A 155 -7.96 22.46 -24.74
CA ASN A 155 -8.99 21.51 -24.49
C ASN A 155 -8.66 20.68 -23.24
N ARG A 156 -9.71 20.41 -22.44
CA ARG A 156 -9.67 19.63 -21.22
C ARG A 156 -10.79 18.61 -21.25
N ARG A 157 -10.58 17.48 -20.60
CA ARG A 157 -11.66 16.50 -20.42
C ARG A 157 -11.52 15.79 -19.06
N TYR A 158 -12.60 15.22 -18.60
CA TYR A 158 -12.59 14.34 -17.43
C TYR A 158 -12.18 12.92 -17.82
N THR A 159 -11.27 12.34 -17.04
CA THR A 159 -10.81 10.95 -17.20
C THR A 159 -10.95 10.18 -15.91
N ARG A 160 -11.06 8.87 -16.03
CA ARG A 160 -11.14 7.93 -14.92
C ARG A 160 -10.49 6.61 -15.31
N GLY A 161 -9.87 5.95 -14.32
CA GLY A 161 -9.19 4.69 -14.56
C GLY A 161 -8.04 4.46 -13.57
N THR A 162 -7.61 3.22 -13.47
CA THR A 162 -6.41 2.85 -12.69
C THR A 162 -5.14 3.53 -13.22
N SER A 163 -5.14 4.00 -14.47
CA SER A 163 -4.05 4.81 -15.05
C SER A 163 -3.89 6.16 -14.33
N ASN A 164 -5.00 6.80 -13.92
CA ASN A 164 -4.94 8.05 -13.14
C ASN A 164 -4.33 7.79 -11.76
N SER A 165 -4.75 6.73 -11.09
CA SER A 165 -4.19 6.29 -9.81
C SER A 165 -2.69 6.01 -9.94
N THR A 166 -2.28 5.34 -11.02
CA THR A 166 -0.87 5.03 -11.28
C THR A 166 -0.06 6.29 -11.55
N ALA A 167 -0.61 7.29 -12.24
CA ALA A 167 0.02 8.58 -12.45
C ALA A 167 0.24 9.32 -11.12
N LEU A 168 -0.73 9.28 -10.21
CA LEU A 168 -0.59 9.84 -8.86
C LEU A 168 0.47 9.08 -8.05
N ALA A 169 0.51 7.74 -8.13
CA ALA A 169 1.56 6.95 -7.51
C ALA A 169 2.94 7.28 -8.07
N SER A 170 3.06 7.47 -9.40
CA SER A 170 4.32 7.87 -10.04
C SER A 170 4.79 9.25 -9.58
N ARG A 171 3.86 10.20 -9.44
CA ARG A 171 4.18 11.50 -8.86
C ARG A 171 4.70 11.37 -7.43
N GLY A 172 3.99 10.65 -6.56
CA GLY A 172 4.44 10.40 -5.19
C GLY A 172 5.78 9.68 -5.11
N SER A 173 6.05 8.75 -6.04
CA SER A 173 7.35 8.08 -6.14
C SER A 173 8.48 9.05 -6.55
N GLY A 174 8.20 10.01 -7.43
CA GLY A 174 9.14 11.08 -7.78
C GLY A 174 9.47 11.94 -6.57
N GLU A 175 8.46 12.42 -5.84
CA GLU A 175 8.64 13.20 -4.62
C GLU A 175 9.43 12.44 -3.53
N ILE A 176 9.21 11.13 -3.39
CA ILE A 176 10.01 10.28 -2.50
C ILE A 176 11.45 10.14 -3.01
N CYS A 177 11.64 10.00 -4.31
CA CYS A 177 12.96 9.90 -4.94
C CYS A 177 13.81 11.13 -4.67
N ASP A 178 13.25 12.33 -4.85
CA ASP A 178 13.93 13.61 -4.63
C ASP A 178 14.42 13.72 -3.17
N ILE A 179 13.57 13.36 -2.20
CA ILE A 179 13.94 13.36 -0.77
C ILE A 179 15.03 12.33 -0.46
N LEU A 180 14.93 11.13 -1.03
CA LEU A 180 15.96 10.10 -0.83
C LEU A 180 17.30 10.53 -1.44
N GLU A 181 17.27 11.12 -2.64
CA GLU A 181 18.47 11.65 -3.29
C GLU A 181 19.16 12.69 -2.41
N GLU A 182 18.42 13.69 -1.94
CA GLU A 182 18.94 14.72 -1.02
C GLU A 182 19.54 14.09 0.23
N LEU A 183 18.81 13.19 0.91
CA LEU A 183 19.24 12.51 2.13
C LEU A 183 20.54 11.72 1.94
N PHE A 184 20.67 10.98 0.85
CA PHE A 184 21.86 10.16 0.58
C PHE A 184 23.07 11.01 0.15
N TYR A 185 22.83 12.10 -0.61
CA TYR A 185 23.88 13.03 -1.00
C TYR A 185 24.45 13.81 0.20
N GLU A 186 23.58 14.29 1.09
CA GLU A 186 24.02 14.97 2.33
C GLU A 186 24.87 14.07 3.22
N ASN A 187 24.61 12.76 3.24
CA ASN A 187 25.35 11.78 4.02
C ASN A 187 26.52 11.13 3.25
N ASN A 188 26.89 11.62 2.07
CA ASN A 188 27.94 11.06 1.20
C ASN A 188 27.74 9.57 0.87
N GLN A 189 26.50 9.16 0.63
CA GLN A 189 26.11 7.78 0.35
C GLN A 189 25.49 7.58 -1.05
N GLN A 190 25.94 8.33 -2.06
CA GLN A 190 25.42 8.31 -3.44
C GLN A 190 25.38 6.90 -4.04
N HIS A 191 26.43 6.11 -3.79
CA HIS A 191 26.48 4.72 -4.26
C HIS A 191 25.36 3.85 -3.66
N ASN A 192 25.00 4.08 -2.41
CA ASN A 192 23.88 3.37 -1.78
C ASN A 192 22.53 3.81 -2.39
N PHE A 193 22.37 5.11 -2.72
CA PHE A 193 21.21 5.59 -3.44
C PHE A 193 21.02 4.84 -4.77
N GLU A 194 22.05 4.79 -5.61
CA GLU A 194 22.00 4.08 -6.90
C GLU A 194 21.61 2.61 -6.76
N ASN A 195 22.05 1.95 -5.69
CA ASN A 195 21.80 0.53 -5.45
C ASN A 195 20.43 0.21 -4.82
N TYR A 196 19.88 1.11 -3.99
CA TYR A 196 18.72 0.80 -3.16
C TYR A 196 17.52 1.72 -3.37
N ALA A 197 17.64 2.83 -4.12
CA ALA A 197 16.56 3.81 -4.31
C ALA A 197 15.25 3.17 -4.81
N SER A 198 15.31 2.30 -5.80
CA SER A 198 14.14 1.61 -6.35
C SER A 198 13.38 0.78 -5.31
N LEU A 199 14.11 0.11 -4.41
CA LEU A 199 13.54 -0.69 -3.31
C LEU A 199 13.05 0.19 -2.16
N LEU A 200 13.77 1.27 -1.84
CA LEU A 200 13.34 2.24 -0.85
C LEU A 200 12.05 2.95 -1.28
N ILE A 201 11.96 3.37 -2.55
CA ILE A 201 10.73 3.95 -3.11
C ILE A 201 9.58 2.95 -3.04
N LYS A 202 9.81 1.68 -3.41
CA LYS A 202 8.82 0.61 -3.29
C LYS A 202 8.35 0.41 -1.85
N ALA A 203 9.28 0.39 -0.89
CA ALA A 203 8.98 0.28 0.52
C ALA A 203 8.17 1.48 1.02
N LEU A 204 8.64 2.71 0.78
CA LEU A 204 8.05 3.95 1.29
C LEU A 204 6.67 4.23 0.69
N LEU A 205 6.48 3.97 -0.61
CA LEU A 205 5.19 4.11 -1.27
C LEU A 205 4.11 3.23 -0.61
N THR A 206 4.50 2.03 -0.15
CA THR A 206 3.59 1.12 0.56
C THR A 206 3.53 1.42 2.06
N HIS A 207 4.61 1.97 2.64
CA HIS A 207 4.73 2.25 4.08
C HIS A 207 3.68 3.23 4.60
N GLY A 208 3.30 4.21 3.78
CA GLY A 208 2.21 5.13 4.07
C GLY A 208 0.81 4.53 3.92
N ALA A 209 0.68 3.31 3.39
CA ALA A 209 -0.63 2.73 3.09
C ALA A 209 -1.34 2.21 4.33
N SER A 210 -2.65 2.39 4.36
CA SER A 210 -3.53 1.78 5.37
C SER A 210 -4.93 1.56 4.80
N TRP A 211 -5.68 0.67 5.45
CA TRP A 211 -7.06 0.43 5.07
C TRP A 211 -8.00 1.56 5.49
N GLY A 212 -7.75 2.16 6.67
CA GLY A 212 -8.52 3.30 7.17
C GLY A 212 -10.02 3.17 6.97
N ASP A 213 -10.66 4.24 6.54
CA ASP A 213 -12.10 4.28 6.30
C ASP A 213 -12.57 3.36 5.18
N LEU A 214 -11.71 3.01 4.22
CA LEU A 214 -12.04 2.07 3.16
C LEU A 214 -12.46 0.69 3.71
N TYR A 215 -11.81 0.23 4.79
CA TYR A 215 -12.22 -1.01 5.44
C TYR A 215 -13.62 -0.93 6.02
N ASN A 216 -13.93 0.14 6.72
CA ASN A 216 -15.24 0.37 7.34
C ASN A 216 -16.33 0.48 6.26
N ASN A 217 -16.06 1.22 5.20
CA ASN A 217 -16.99 1.44 4.10
C ASN A 217 -17.31 0.13 3.37
N ILE A 218 -16.29 -0.68 3.03
CA ILE A 218 -16.50 -2.00 2.40
C ILE A 218 -17.23 -2.95 3.34
N SER A 219 -16.83 -3.00 4.61
CA SER A 219 -17.41 -3.91 5.62
C SER A 219 -18.90 -3.67 5.84
N ARG A 220 -19.37 -2.42 5.72
CA ARG A 220 -20.78 -2.05 5.85
C ARG A 220 -21.65 -2.77 4.82
N TYR A 221 -21.15 -2.94 3.59
CA TYR A 221 -21.86 -3.65 2.52
C TYR A 221 -21.71 -5.17 2.58
N MET A 222 -20.88 -5.68 3.49
CA MET A 222 -20.68 -7.11 3.74
C MET A 222 -21.29 -7.57 5.08
N ALA A 223 -22.32 -6.88 5.53
CA ALA A 223 -23.00 -7.21 6.78
C ALA A 223 -23.47 -8.67 6.81
N GLY A 224 -23.08 -9.41 7.87
CA GLY A 224 -23.38 -10.84 8.02
C GLY A 224 -22.27 -11.78 7.53
N ALA A 225 -21.26 -11.30 6.81
CA ALA A 225 -20.06 -12.09 6.53
C ALA A 225 -19.14 -12.17 7.74
N ASP A 226 -18.38 -13.26 7.87
CA ASP A 226 -17.34 -13.36 8.89
C ASP A 226 -16.15 -12.45 8.60
N THR A 227 -15.40 -12.09 9.65
CA THR A 227 -14.28 -11.15 9.55
C THR A 227 -13.20 -11.61 8.55
N THR A 228 -12.97 -12.91 8.40
CA THR A 228 -11.97 -13.44 7.46
C THR A 228 -12.42 -13.23 6.01
N THR A 229 -13.69 -13.48 5.72
CA THR A 229 -14.28 -13.23 4.41
C THR A 229 -14.22 -11.75 4.05
N ILE A 230 -14.58 -10.85 4.97
CA ILE A 230 -14.49 -9.40 4.78
C ILE A 230 -13.05 -9.00 4.45
N LYS A 231 -12.08 -9.41 5.26
CA LYS A 231 -10.66 -9.09 5.03
C LYS A 231 -10.14 -9.61 3.69
N ASN A 232 -10.51 -10.82 3.30
CA ASN A 232 -10.13 -11.39 2.02
C ASN A 232 -10.69 -10.60 0.84
N SER A 233 -11.92 -10.10 0.94
CA SER A 233 -12.51 -9.22 -0.08
C SER A 233 -11.82 -7.85 -0.09
N VAL A 234 -11.60 -7.25 1.07
CA VAL A 234 -10.88 -5.97 1.18
C VAL A 234 -9.51 -6.05 0.51
N VAL A 235 -8.72 -7.09 0.80
CA VAL A 235 -7.39 -7.28 0.18
C VAL A 235 -7.45 -7.35 -1.34
N LYS A 236 -8.46 -8.02 -1.91
CA LYS A 236 -8.61 -8.09 -3.37
C LYS A 236 -8.90 -6.74 -4.01
N TYR A 237 -9.62 -5.87 -3.30
CA TYR A 237 -9.97 -4.54 -3.78
C TYR A 237 -8.86 -3.53 -3.63
N ILE A 238 -8.22 -3.49 -2.45
CA ILE A 238 -7.35 -2.38 -2.06
C ILE A 238 -5.94 -2.77 -1.61
N GLY A 239 -5.62 -4.06 -1.58
CA GLY A 239 -4.30 -4.52 -1.16
C GLY A 239 -3.92 -4.07 0.24
N TYR A 240 -2.80 -3.35 0.36
CA TYR A 240 -2.35 -2.71 1.60
C TYR A 240 -3.11 -1.41 1.92
N GLY A 241 -3.90 -0.89 0.98
CA GLY A 241 -4.75 0.27 1.16
C GLY A 241 -4.28 1.52 0.43
N LYS A 242 -4.75 2.68 0.90
CA LYS A 242 -4.46 4.00 0.35
C LYS A 242 -3.19 4.56 1.01
N PRO A 243 -2.12 4.86 0.24
CA PRO A 243 -0.93 5.50 0.78
C PRO A 243 -1.18 6.98 1.08
N ASP A 244 -0.70 7.42 2.23
CA ASP A 244 -0.47 8.81 2.56
C ASP A 244 0.99 9.14 2.26
N ILE A 245 1.22 9.82 1.13
CA ILE A 245 2.56 10.16 0.67
C ILE A 245 3.21 11.21 1.57
N ASP A 246 2.45 12.17 2.08
CA ASP A 246 2.98 13.20 2.97
C ASP A 246 3.46 12.61 4.29
N ARG A 247 2.80 11.55 4.76
CA ARG A 247 3.20 10.82 5.97
C ARG A 247 4.60 10.23 5.87
N VAL A 248 5.05 9.82 4.69
CA VAL A 248 6.38 9.20 4.50
C VAL A 248 7.46 10.20 4.11
N LYS A 249 7.07 11.38 3.61
CA LYS A 249 8.00 12.46 3.25
C LYS A 249 8.48 13.26 4.46
N TYR A 250 7.62 13.43 5.46
CA TYR A 250 7.91 14.33 6.57
C TYR A 250 7.95 13.57 7.90
N CYS A 251 9.04 13.77 8.65
CA CYS A 251 9.08 13.43 10.06
C CYS A 251 8.41 14.54 10.87
N LEU A 252 7.70 14.16 11.93
CA LEU A 252 7.09 15.07 12.90
C LEU A 252 7.75 14.81 14.26
N GLU A 253 7.58 15.71 15.22
CA GLU A 253 8.13 15.52 16.57
C GLU A 253 7.62 14.24 17.24
N ASN A 254 6.37 13.85 16.96
CA ASN A 254 5.71 12.66 17.47
C ASN A 254 5.89 11.42 16.58
N ARG A 255 6.67 11.51 15.47
CA ARG A 255 6.89 10.40 14.54
C ARG A 255 8.30 10.40 13.99
N VAL A 256 8.95 9.25 14.08
CA VAL A 256 10.27 8.98 13.48
C VAL A 256 10.15 7.88 12.44
N THR A 257 10.85 8.03 11.31
CA THR A 257 10.99 7.00 10.28
C THR A 257 12.46 6.69 10.10
N ILE A 258 12.81 5.40 10.18
CA ILE A 258 14.16 4.87 10.00
C ILE A 258 14.17 4.03 8.72
N LEU A 259 15.21 4.21 7.92
CA LEU A 259 15.44 3.45 6.71
C LEU A 259 16.57 2.45 6.91
N GLY A 260 16.33 1.21 6.51
CA GLY A 260 17.33 0.15 6.45
C GLY A 260 17.43 -0.40 5.03
N TYR A 261 18.59 -0.87 4.65
CA TYR A 261 18.82 -1.54 3.39
C TYR A 261 20.05 -2.45 3.49
N GLY A 262 20.17 -3.38 2.57
CA GLY A 262 21.29 -4.30 2.54
C GLY A 262 21.07 -5.47 1.60
N ASP A 263 22.06 -6.35 1.61
CA ASP A 263 22.08 -7.60 0.83
C ASP A 263 22.11 -8.79 1.79
N LEU A 264 21.33 -9.83 1.53
CA LEU A 264 21.26 -11.04 2.35
C LEU A 264 21.53 -12.30 1.51
N GLU A 265 22.36 -13.16 2.01
CA GLU A 265 22.57 -14.51 1.49
C GLU A 265 21.56 -15.51 2.07
N ASN A 266 21.58 -16.74 1.54
CA ASN A 266 20.73 -17.81 2.03
C ASN A 266 21.00 -18.15 3.51
N ASN A 267 19.94 -18.18 4.32
CA ASN A 267 19.96 -18.39 5.76
C ASN A 267 20.68 -17.29 6.57
N GLU A 268 20.93 -16.15 5.96
CA GLU A 268 21.44 -14.96 6.64
C GLU A 268 20.30 -14.09 7.16
N ALA A 269 20.61 -13.25 8.15
CA ALA A 269 19.66 -12.29 8.69
C ALA A 269 20.36 -11.02 9.18
N HIS A 270 19.72 -9.87 8.96
CA HIS A 270 20.14 -8.59 9.54
C HIS A 270 19.20 -8.20 10.69
N LEU A 271 19.80 -7.72 11.79
CA LEU A 271 19.09 -7.29 12.99
C LEU A 271 19.16 -5.76 13.09
N TYR A 272 17.99 -5.12 13.08
CA TYR A 272 17.83 -3.68 13.29
C TYR A 272 17.36 -3.42 14.71
N LYS A 273 18.04 -2.57 15.44
CA LYS A 273 17.71 -2.16 16.80
C LYS A 273 17.15 -0.74 16.77
N LEU A 274 15.87 -0.62 17.06
CA LEU A 274 15.19 0.66 17.21
C LEU A 274 15.23 1.05 18.68
N PRO A 275 15.95 2.12 19.07
CA PRO A 275 15.94 2.59 20.44
C PRO A 275 14.54 3.13 20.80
N LEU A 276 14.04 2.72 21.95
CA LEU A 276 12.77 3.18 22.50
C LEU A 276 13.03 4.21 23.59
N PRO A 277 12.43 5.40 23.53
CA PRO A 277 12.57 6.40 24.58
C PRO A 277 12.09 5.90 25.94
N ASN A 278 12.85 6.17 26.99
CA ASN A 278 12.47 5.82 28.36
C ASN A 278 11.17 6.48 28.82
N SER A 279 10.78 7.58 28.17
CA SER A 279 9.52 8.28 28.38
C SER A 279 8.27 7.44 28.11
N PHE A 280 8.39 6.30 27.45
CA PHE A 280 7.28 5.34 27.26
C PHE A 280 7.02 4.46 28.48
N GLY A 281 8.04 4.20 29.29
CA GLY A 281 7.97 3.21 30.39
C GLY A 281 6.84 3.50 31.37
N GLY A 282 5.99 2.51 31.63
CA GLY A 282 4.89 2.60 32.57
C GLY A 282 3.71 3.49 32.16
N ARG A 283 3.62 3.92 30.91
CA ARG A 283 2.55 4.77 30.39
C ARG A 283 1.60 4.00 29.47
N THR A 284 0.33 4.32 29.54
CA THR A 284 -0.72 3.91 28.60
C THR A 284 -0.86 5.02 27.57
N ILE A 285 -0.16 4.89 26.44
CA ILE A 285 -0.12 5.90 25.39
C ILE A 285 -0.41 5.20 24.06
N TRP A 286 -1.29 5.80 23.26
CA TRP A 286 -1.48 5.33 21.90
C TRP A 286 -0.16 5.44 21.13
N ARG A 287 0.21 4.36 20.49
CA ARG A 287 1.40 4.26 19.66
C ARG A 287 1.14 3.39 18.44
N ARG A 288 1.88 3.69 17.39
CA ARG A 288 1.79 2.97 16.12
C ARG A 288 3.20 2.67 15.63
N LEU A 289 3.46 1.39 15.40
CA LEU A 289 4.64 0.90 14.71
C LEU A 289 4.22 0.43 13.32
N VAL A 290 4.89 0.93 12.29
CA VAL A 290 4.74 0.46 10.91
C VAL A 290 6.07 -0.10 10.46
N VAL A 291 6.06 -1.29 9.89
CA VAL A 291 7.26 -1.92 9.32
C VAL A 291 6.95 -2.39 7.90
N THR A 292 7.79 -1.98 6.96
CA THR A 292 7.63 -2.34 5.55
C THR A 292 8.96 -2.81 4.98
N LEU A 293 8.97 -4.06 4.50
CA LEU A 293 10.11 -4.71 3.85
C LEU A 293 9.81 -4.89 2.36
N ALA A 294 10.72 -4.46 1.49
CA ALA A 294 10.61 -4.61 0.03
C ALA A 294 11.88 -5.24 -0.55
N TRP A 295 11.70 -6.11 -1.53
CA TRP A 295 12.82 -6.73 -2.28
C TRP A 295 12.41 -7.03 -3.71
N PHE A 296 13.38 -7.40 -4.54
CA PHE A 296 13.14 -7.96 -5.86
C PHE A 296 13.63 -9.41 -5.90
N ILE A 297 12.81 -10.30 -6.46
CA ILE A 297 13.17 -11.69 -6.68
C ILE A 297 13.62 -11.91 -8.12
N GLU A 298 14.49 -12.89 -8.33
CA GLU A 298 14.72 -13.46 -9.65
C GLU A 298 13.59 -14.44 -9.98
N PRO A 299 12.84 -14.22 -11.08
CA PRO A 299 11.76 -15.12 -11.43
C PRO A 299 12.29 -16.46 -11.95
N CYS A 300 11.64 -17.54 -11.51
CA CYS A 300 11.90 -18.92 -11.95
C CYS A 300 10.67 -19.47 -12.68
N PRO A 301 10.42 -19.11 -13.95
CA PRO A 301 9.17 -19.44 -14.64
C PRO A 301 8.91 -20.95 -14.79
N ALA A 302 9.97 -21.75 -14.80
CA ALA A 302 9.88 -23.22 -14.88
C ALA A 302 9.48 -23.88 -13.55
N ASN A 303 9.42 -23.14 -12.45
CA ASN A 303 9.10 -23.67 -11.13
C ASN A 303 7.78 -23.06 -10.61
N ILE A 304 6.87 -23.90 -10.12
CA ILE A 304 5.59 -23.45 -9.54
C ILE A 304 5.76 -22.47 -8.36
N LYS A 305 6.88 -22.53 -7.67
CA LYS A 305 7.20 -21.59 -6.59
C LYS A 305 7.61 -20.20 -7.11
N TYR A 306 8.02 -20.12 -8.37
CA TYR A 306 8.33 -18.91 -9.14
C TYR A 306 9.45 -18.01 -8.60
N ARG A 307 9.60 -17.82 -7.30
CA ARG A 307 10.59 -16.93 -6.66
C ARG A 307 11.84 -17.70 -6.30
N ASP A 308 13.01 -17.17 -6.63
CA ASP A 308 14.31 -17.73 -6.20
C ASP A 308 14.48 -17.65 -4.67
N SER A 309 14.02 -16.56 -4.07
CA SER A 309 14.22 -16.20 -2.68
C SER A 309 12.94 -15.77 -1.97
N ALA A 310 12.94 -15.84 -0.67
CA ALA A 310 11.89 -15.33 0.21
C ALA A 310 12.54 -14.57 1.37
N LEU A 311 12.14 -13.31 1.55
CA LEU A 311 12.50 -12.49 2.70
C LEU A 311 11.27 -12.29 3.58
N TRP A 312 11.51 -12.08 4.87
CA TRP A 312 10.48 -11.68 5.83
C TRP A 312 11.14 -11.04 7.04
N PHE A 313 10.42 -10.17 7.72
CA PHE A 313 10.86 -9.67 9.02
C PHE A 313 10.08 -10.30 10.16
N THR A 314 10.69 -10.34 11.33
CA THR A 314 10.10 -10.71 12.62
C THR A 314 10.46 -9.66 13.66
N LEU A 315 9.56 -9.45 14.63
CA LEU A 315 9.87 -8.70 15.85
C LEU A 315 10.45 -9.65 16.86
N GLU A 316 11.60 -9.30 17.41
CA GLU A 316 12.35 -10.14 18.38
C GLU A 316 12.72 -9.31 19.62
N GLY A 317 13.43 -9.93 20.55
CA GLY A 317 13.92 -9.28 21.76
C GLY A 317 12.89 -9.20 22.90
N GLU A 318 13.32 -8.68 24.01
CA GLU A 318 12.54 -8.58 25.25
C GLU A 318 11.41 -7.56 25.16
N ASN A 319 11.57 -6.52 24.33
CA ASN A 319 10.61 -5.44 24.14
C ASN A 319 9.62 -5.70 22.99
N LYS A 320 9.51 -6.91 22.45
CA LYS A 320 8.52 -7.23 21.40
C LYS A 320 7.08 -6.92 21.83
N ASP A 321 6.79 -7.05 23.12
CA ASP A 321 5.48 -6.79 23.71
C ASP A 321 5.21 -5.27 23.93
N PHE A 322 6.21 -4.41 23.71
CA PHE A 322 6.00 -2.97 23.58
C PHE A 322 5.05 -2.66 22.43
N VAL A 323 5.09 -3.50 21.41
CA VAL A 323 4.27 -3.31 20.22
C VAL A 323 2.83 -3.69 20.55
N ALA A 324 1.94 -2.75 20.40
CA ALA A 324 0.50 -2.96 20.52
C ALA A 324 0.01 -4.05 19.55
N ARG A 325 -1.24 -4.43 19.66
CA ARG A 325 -1.82 -5.49 18.83
C ARG A 325 -1.58 -5.25 17.35
N ARG A 326 -1.13 -6.29 16.65
CA ARG A 326 -1.07 -6.27 15.19
C ARG A 326 -2.44 -5.90 14.65
N GLN A 327 -2.53 -4.80 13.95
CA GLN A 327 -3.74 -4.49 13.19
C GLN A 327 -3.93 -5.59 12.15
N THR A 328 -5.13 -6.12 12.14
CA THR A 328 -5.47 -7.14 11.17
C THR A 328 -5.75 -6.48 9.83
N SER A 329 -4.70 -6.19 9.11
CA SER A 329 -4.76 -5.82 7.71
C SER A 329 -4.72 -7.07 6.82
N VAL A 330 -3.65 -7.31 6.13
CA VAL A 330 -3.51 -8.44 5.21
C VAL A 330 -3.11 -9.71 5.95
N ASP A 331 -3.63 -10.86 5.53
CA ASP A 331 -3.19 -12.16 6.05
C ASP A 331 -1.69 -12.36 5.78
N TRP A 332 -0.93 -12.66 6.84
CA TRP A 332 0.52 -12.88 6.76
C TRP A 332 0.94 -13.98 5.79
N MET A 333 0.08 -14.98 5.55
CA MET A 333 0.33 -16.02 4.56
C MET A 333 0.27 -15.49 3.12
N GLN A 334 -0.55 -14.46 2.85
CA GLN A 334 -0.60 -13.79 1.56
C GLN A 334 0.62 -12.88 1.37
N VAL A 335 1.00 -12.15 2.42
CA VAL A 335 2.17 -11.28 2.45
C VAL A 335 3.45 -12.06 2.09
N LYS A 336 3.64 -13.24 2.65
CA LYS A 336 4.80 -14.10 2.36
C LYS A 336 4.92 -14.55 0.91
N ARG A 337 3.89 -14.38 0.08
CA ARG A 337 3.88 -14.78 -1.33
C ARG A 337 4.34 -13.69 -2.30
N GLY A 338 4.40 -12.45 -1.83
CA GLY A 338 4.86 -11.28 -2.57
C GLY A 338 6.35 -10.97 -2.40
N THR A 339 6.69 -9.74 -2.71
CA THR A 339 8.00 -9.09 -2.50
C THR A 339 7.86 -7.79 -1.71
N LEU A 340 6.77 -7.71 -0.95
CA LEU A 340 6.44 -6.68 0.02
C LEU A 340 5.87 -7.34 1.26
N GLN A 341 6.40 -6.99 2.44
CA GLN A 341 5.76 -7.25 3.71
C GLN A 341 5.52 -5.91 4.39
N HIS A 342 4.25 -5.59 4.63
CA HIS A 342 3.84 -4.36 5.29
C HIS A 342 2.91 -4.70 6.44
N GLU A 343 3.28 -4.27 7.65
CA GLU A 343 2.53 -4.57 8.86
C GLU A 343 2.40 -3.32 9.73
N ILE A 344 1.22 -3.14 10.29
CA ILE A 344 0.86 -2.05 11.20
C ILE A 344 0.51 -2.66 12.55
N PHE A 345 1.12 -2.13 13.61
CA PHE A 345 0.87 -2.45 15.01
C PHE A 345 0.44 -1.16 15.70
N GLU A 346 -0.75 -1.16 16.29
CA GLU A 346 -1.36 0.06 16.81
C GLU A 346 -2.19 -0.24 18.05
N GLY A 347 -2.11 0.62 19.05
CA GLY A 347 -2.91 0.51 20.28
C GLY A 347 -2.38 1.40 21.40
N ASP A 348 -3.12 1.38 22.51
CA ASP A 348 -2.89 2.16 23.71
C ASP A 348 -2.58 1.29 24.96
N ASP A 349 -2.23 0.03 24.76
CA ASP A 349 -1.87 -0.87 25.86
C ASP A 349 -0.68 -0.33 26.68
N LEU A 350 -0.58 -0.71 27.96
CA LEU A 350 0.52 -0.32 28.83
C LEU A 350 1.88 -0.68 28.22
N ALA A 351 2.76 0.31 28.05
CA ALA A 351 4.12 0.08 27.56
C ALA A 351 5.02 -0.42 28.71
N VAL A 352 5.42 -1.67 28.63
CA VAL A 352 6.41 -2.26 29.54
C VAL A 352 7.74 -2.28 28.79
N LEU A 353 8.74 -1.54 29.28
CA LEU A 353 10.09 -1.52 28.72
C LEU A 353 11.07 -2.18 29.66
N THR A 354 11.99 -2.93 29.10
CA THR A 354 13.19 -3.42 29.81
C THR A 354 14.28 -2.35 29.85
N GLU A 355 15.27 -2.50 30.70
CA GLU A 355 16.36 -1.52 30.92
C GLU A 355 17.10 -1.09 29.64
N ASN A 356 17.13 -1.95 28.60
CA ASN A 356 17.85 -1.63 27.34
C ASN A 356 17.01 -0.93 26.27
N GLY A 357 15.71 -0.69 26.51
CA GLY A 357 14.83 0.13 25.71
C GLY A 357 14.94 0.00 24.19
N THR A 358 15.19 -1.19 23.63
CA THR A 358 15.31 -1.41 22.18
C THR A 358 14.28 -2.39 21.67
N LEU A 359 13.68 -2.07 20.53
CA LEU A 359 12.86 -2.99 19.75
C LEU A 359 13.73 -3.60 18.63
N GLU A 360 13.76 -4.91 18.55
CA GLU A 360 14.55 -5.64 17.57
C GLU A 360 13.69 -6.11 16.40
N ILE A 361 14.10 -5.72 15.18
CA ILE A 361 13.45 -6.11 13.93
C ILE A 361 14.47 -6.91 13.11
N LYS A 362 14.18 -8.19 12.90
CA LYS A 362 15.07 -9.10 12.19
C LYS A 362 14.55 -9.37 10.79
N VAL A 363 15.35 -9.06 9.79
CA VAL A 363 15.09 -9.38 8.38
C VAL A 363 15.80 -10.69 8.05
N ASN A 364 15.04 -11.69 7.63
CA ASN A 364 15.52 -13.03 7.34
C ASN A 364 15.47 -13.30 5.84
N CYS A 365 16.38 -14.13 5.33
CA CYS A 365 16.44 -14.57 3.94
C CYS A 365 16.53 -16.09 3.83
N LYS A 366 15.83 -16.67 2.85
CA LYS A 366 15.91 -18.09 2.52
C LYS A 366 15.69 -18.34 1.03
N GLU A 367 16.42 -19.33 0.48
CA GLU A 367 16.16 -19.89 -0.83
C GLU A 367 14.74 -20.46 -0.94
N HIS A 368 14.12 -20.33 -2.11
CA HIS A 368 12.75 -20.77 -2.32
C HIS A 368 12.57 -21.76 -3.50
N ALA A 369 12.66 -21.28 -4.74
CA ALA A 369 12.44 -22.14 -5.93
C ALA A 369 13.72 -22.77 -6.46
N LYS A 370 14.84 -22.11 -6.30
CA LYS A 370 16.18 -22.55 -6.71
C LYS A 370 17.23 -22.06 -5.71
N LYS A 371 18.46 -22.53 -5.86
CA LYS A 371 19.60 -21.97 -5.16
C LYS A 371 19.83 -20.54 -5.61
N MET A 372 20.15 -19.66 -4.67
CA MET A 372 20.47 -18.27 -4.93
C MET A 372 21.90 -18.17 -5.49
N ASP A 373 22.05 -17.47 -6.60
CA ASP A 373 23.35 -17.24 -7.22
C ASP A 373 24.03 -15.97 -6.69
N LYS A 374 23.26 -15.06 -6.12
CA LYS A 374 23.71 -13.76 -5.57
C LYS A 374 22.90 -13.39 -4.34
N PRO A 375 23.46 -12.57 -3.46
CA PRO A 375 22.70 -11.97 -2.35
C PRO A 375 21.48 -11.20 -2.87
N VAL A 376 20.40 -11.20 -2.09
CA VAL A 376 19.15 -10.48 -2.41
C VAL A 376 19.17 -9.13 -1.75
N ARG A 377 19.06 -8.08 -2.56
CA ARG A 377 18.90 -6.71 -2.08
C ARG A 377 17.51 -6.48 -1.50
N TYR A 378 17.45 -5.74 -0.41
CA TYR A 378 16.20 -5.35 0.22
C TYR A 378 16.26 -3.90 0.75
N ALA A 379 15.09 -3.33 0.96
CA ALA A 379 14.89 -2.09 1.69
C ALA A 379 13.86 -2.30 2.80
N LEU A 380 14.06 -1.61 3.93
CA LEU A 380 13.23 -1.66 5.12
C LEU A 380 12.88 -0.23 5.53
N ALA A 381 11.60 0.04 5.79
CA ALA A 381 11.15 1.27 6.42
C ALA A 381 10.48 0.93 7.75
N ILE A 382 10.85 1.64 8.81
CA ILE A 382 10.31 1.47 10.16
C ILE A 382 9.85 2.83 10.65
N SER A 383 8.57 3.00 10.98
CA SER A 383 8.07 4.21 11.62
C SER A 383 7.48 3.90 12.97
N LEU A 384 7.86 4.70 13.95
CA LEU A 384 7.22 4.73 15.27
C LEU A 384 6.54 6.09 15.44
N GLU A 385 5.33 6.07 15.97
CA GLU A 385 4.49 7.26 16.16
C GLU A 385 3.76 7.18 17.49
N VAL A 386 3.52 8.33 18.09
CA VAL A 386 2.70 8.51 19.30
C VAL A 386 1.61 9.55 19.04
N ALA A 387 0.60 9.58 19.90
CA ALA A 387 -0.46 10.58 19.81
C ALA A 387 0.10 12.01 19.93
N ASP A 388 -0.45 12.95 19.16
CA ASP A 388 -0.05 14.38 19.17
C ASP A 388 -0.23 15.06 20.54
N THR A 389 -1.05 14.48 21.40
CA THR A 389 -1.34 14.99 22.74
C THR A 389 -0.28 14.62 23.78
N THR A 390 0.77 13.89 23.39
CA THR A 390 1.83 13.49 24.32
C THR A 390 2.91 14.57 24.42
N ASP A 391 3.58 14.62 25.57
CA ASP A 391 4.74 15.46 25.86
C ASP A 391 6.07 14.80 25.43
N ILE A 392 6.01 13.83 24.53
CA ILE A 392 7.16 13.03 24.07
C ILE A 392 7.68 13.60 22.74
N SER A 393 8.91 14.08 22.74
CA SER A 393 9.63 14.47 21.53
C SER A 393 10.30 13.25 20.88
N LEU A 394 9.48 12.35 20.35
CA LEU A 394 9.90 11.03 19.87
C LEU A 394 11.06 11.11 18.86
N TYR A 395 10.95 12.02 17.89
CA TYR A 395 11.99 12.17 16.85
C TYR A 395 13.35 12.50 17.46
N GLN A 396 13.39 13.47 18.38
CA GLN A 396 14.65 13.91 19.00
C GLN A 396 15.22 12.83 19.92
N ASP A 397 14.37 12.17 20.70
CA ASP A 397 14.79 11.10 21.62
C ASP A 397 15.43 9.93 20.89
N VAL A 398 14.79 9.46 19.79
CA VAL A 398 15.32 8.36 18.96
C VAL A 398 16.59 8.79 18.23
N LYS A 399 16.64 9.98 17.66
CA LYS A 399 17.82 10.52 16.99
C LYS A 399 19.03 10.54 17.93
N ASN A 400 18.87 11.12 19.13
CA ASN A 400 19.93 11.18 20.13
C ASN A 400 20.39 9.78 20.56
N ALA A 401 19.49 8.83 20.72
CA ALA A 401 19.81 7.46 21.09
C ALA A 401 20.62 6.73 20.00
N ILE A 402 20.30 6.93 18.72
CA ILE A 402 21.08 6.38 17.60
C ILE A 402 22.47 6.97 17.56
N GLU A 403 22.62 8.29 17.70
CA GLU A 403 23.92 8.97 17.73
C GLU A 403 24.81 8.45 18.87
N LEU A 404 24.24 8.22 20.05
CA LEU A 404 24.97 7.64 21.20
C LEU A 404 25.42 6.20 20.95
N GLN A 405 24.62 5.37 20.30
CA GLN A 405 24.99 4.00 19.93
C GLN A 405 26.16 3.98 18.96
N ILE A 406 26.13 4.81 17.91
CA ILE A 406 27.23 4.93 16.94
C ILE A 406 28.55 5.32 17.64
N ILE A 407 28.53 6.25 18.59
CA ILE A 407 29.71 6.66 19.36
C ILE A 407 30.25 5.52 20.21
N GLN A 408 29.38 4.71 20.83
CA GLN A 408 29.77 3.56 21.64
C GLN A 408 30.44 2.47 20.80
N ASP A 409 29.85 2.12 19.66
CA ASP A 409 30.40 1.12 18.74
C ASP A 409 31.76 1.55 18.17
N THR A 410 31.92 2.82 17.83
CA THR A 410 33.18 3.37 17.37
C THR A 410 34.28 3.28 18.44
N LYS A 411 33.94 3.49 19.72
CA LYS A 411 34.89 3.35 20.83
C LYS A 411 35.32 1.90 21.10
N VAL A 412 34.44 0.94 20.83
CA VAL A 412 34.74 -0.51 20.96
C VAL A 412 35.70 -0.96 19.86
N GLN A 413 35.52 -0.48 18.63
CA GLN A 413 36.43 -0.81 17.50
C GLN A 413 37.86 -0.26 17.66
N THR A 414 38.08 0.80 18.43
CA THR A 414 39.39 1.37 18.70
C THR A 414 40.18 0.67 19.82
N ARG A 415 39.69 -0.44 20.34
CA ARG A 415 40.33 -1.24 21.42
C ARG A 415 40.82 -2.62 20.96
N ILE A 416 41.06 -2.82 19.67
CA ILE A 416 41.72 -4.03 19.13
C ILE A 416 43.16 -3.68 18.75
#